data_7491a4f20e0ea16d34c476c28ed5907a
#
_entry.id   7491a4f20e0ea16d34c476c28ed5907a
#
_cell.length_a   1.000
_cell.length_b   1.000
_cell.length_c   1.000
_cell.angle_alpha   90.00
_cell.angle_beta   90.00
_cell.angle_gamma   90.00
#
_symmetry.space_group_name_H-M   'P 1'
#
loop_
_entity.id
_entity.type
_entity.pdbx_description
1 polymer ?
#
loop_
_entity_poly.entity_id
_entity_poly.type
_entity_poly.pdbx_seq_one_letter_code
_entity_poly.pdbx_strand_id
1 'polypeptide(L)'
;MKTIVRMVDVPINDWNNQTKGTVTLEIADGEFVLLQGPNGSGKLYLLNLMAALRVPSVGEVFLEGKRLTTMRERQKRAWRAGLGLIPSEPVLLNGYTVLEGLVLTAQLLGKSAADAKRNALESASLCGLDPYLNARAESLSVGVKKRVVIARSLVNQPRLILADSPLEGLDDQAQEEFLYICTKLSQVGYPIVMTSSYMLPFEIAALRCVELAGEKK
;
A
#
# COMPACT_ATOMS: atom_id res chain seq x y z
N MET A 1 -18.44 -0.34 -10.12
CA MET A 1 -17.04 -0.09 -9.71
C MET A 1 -16.14 -1.07 -10.46
N LYS A 2 -14.96 -0.65 -10.87
CA LYS A 2 -14.01 -1.55 -11.57
C LYS A 2 -13.27 -2.38 -10.53
N THR A 3 -13.21 -3.72 -10.73
CA THR A 3 -12.41 -4.60 -9.89
C THR A 3 -10.92 -4.49 -10.25
N ILE A 4 -10.08 -4.21 -9.25
CA ILE A 4 -8.63 -4.10 -9.40
C ILE A 4 -7.95 -5.43 -9.09
N VAL A 5 -8.34 -6.08 -7.99
CA VAL A 5 -7.86 -7.40 -7.58
C VAL A 5 -9.03 -8.31 -7.30
N ARG A 6 -8.98 -9.55 -7.78
CA ARG A 6 -9.90 -10.62 -7.38
C ARG A 6 -9.11 -11.87 -7.05
N MET A 7 -9.34 -12.42 -5.88
CA MET A 7 -8.81 -13.70 -5.41
C MET A 7 -9.96 -14.68 -5.22
N VAL A 8 -9.79 -15.91 -5.67
CA VAL A 8 -10.80 -16.97 -5.54
C VAL A 8 -10.13 -18.22 -4.98
N ASP A 9 -10.58 -18.64 -3.81
CA ASP A 9 -10.11 -19.83 -3.09
C ASP A 9 -8.58 -19.91 -2.97
N VAL A 10 -7.96 -18.75 -2.69
CA VAL A 10 -6.50 -18.65 -2.57
C VAL A 10 -6.09 -19.09 -1.16
N PRO A 11 -5.16 -20.08 -1.02
CA PRO A 11 -4.64 -20.46 0.28
C PRO A 11 -3.87 -19.30 0.90
N ILE A 12 -4.10 -19.08 2.19
CA ILE A 12 -3.39 -18.11 3.01
C ILE A 12 -2.18 -18.85 3.61
N ASN A 13 -1.00 -18.56 3.12
CA ASN A 13 0.21 -19.19 3.60
C ASN A 13 0.98 -18.27 4.56
N ASP A 14 1.47 -18.84 5.64
CA ASP A 14 2.43 -18.18 6.52
C ASP A 14 3.84 -18.10 5.87
N TRP A 15 4.80 -17.57 6.61
CA TRP A 15 6.20 -17.46 6.17
C TRP A 15 6.88 -18.83 5.94
N ASN A 16 6.41 -19.91 6.58
CA ASN A 16 6.86 -21.29 6.37
C ASN A 16 6.13 -22.02 5.22
N ASN A 17 5.29 -21.32 4.44
CA ASN A 17 4.38 -21.88 3.45
C ASN A 17 3.33 -22.86 4.01
N GLN A 18 3.03 -22.81 5.32
CA GLN A 18 1.91 -23.55 5.89
C GLN A 18 0.60 -22.82 5.62
N THR A 19 -0.39 -23.54 5.09
CA THR A 19 -1.71 -23.00 4.79
C THR A 19 -2.51 -22.82 6.09
N LYS A 20 -2.98 -21.60 6.35
CA LYS A 20 -3.79 -21.22 7.52
C LYS A 20 -5.29 -21.12 7.19
N GLY A 21 -5.66 -21.28 5.95
CA GLY A 21 -7.03 -21.18 5.45
C GLY A 21 -7.04 -20.78 3.99
N THR A 22 -8.22 -20.45 3.48
CA THR A 22 -8.41 -19.92 2.13
C THR A 22 -9.12 -18.58 2.18
N VAL A 23 -8.89 -17.72 1.19
CA VAL A 23 -9.56 -16.44 1.06
C VAL A 23 -10.14 -16.27 -0.34
N THR A 24 -11.37 -15.78 -0.39
CA THR A 24 -11.99 -15.21 -1.58
C THR A 24 -12.23 -13.73 -1.29
N LEU A 25 -11.59 -12.86 -2.08
CA LEU A 25 -11.53 -11.43 -1.82
C LEU A 25 -11.56 -10.65 -3.13
N GLU A 26 -12.30 -9.57 -3.15
CA GLU A 26 -12.34 -8.63 -4.27
C GLU A 26 -12.02 -7.22 -3.77
N ILE A 27 -11.21 -6.48 -4.52
CA ILE A 27 -10.85 -5.09 -4.26
C ILE A 27 -11.27 -4.26 -5.47
N ALA A 28 -12.11 -3.27 -5.23
CA ALA A 28 -12.61 -2.38 -6.25
C ALA A 28 -11.92 -0.99 -6.21
N ASP A 29 -12.13 -0.18 -7.24
CA ASP A 29 -11.68 1.21 -7.27
C ASP A 29 -12.21 1.98 -6.05
N GLY A 30 -11.36 2.80 -5.43
CA GLY A 30 -11.70 3.62 -4.29
C GLY A 30 -11.97 2.85 -2.99
N GLU A 31 -11.78 1.54 -2.96
CA GLU A 31 -12.00 0.74 -1.76
C GLU A 31 -10.82 0.83 -0.78
N PHE A 32 -11.11 1.04 0.50
CA PHE A 32 -10.10 0.96 1.55
C PHE A 32 -10.31 -0.33 2.36
N VAL A 33 -9.36 -1.25 2.25
CA VAL A 33 -9.44 -2.60 2.85
C VAL A 33 -8.32 -2.79 3.86
N LEU A 34 -8.69 -3.28 5.04
CA LEU A 34 -7.77 -3.72 6.08
C LEU A 34 -7.75 -5.25 6.13
N LEU A 35 -6.59 -5.83 5.88
CA LEU A 35 -6.32 -7.24 6.18
C LEU A 35 -5.79 -7.32 7.61
N GLN A 36 -6.62 -7.79 8.52
CA GLN A 36 -6.32 -7.86 9.95
C GLN A 36 -6.08 -9.29 10.39
N GLY A 37 -5.12 -9.49 11.28
CA GLY A 37 -4.84 -10.80 11.87
C GLY A 37 -3.48 -10.85 12.55
N PRO A 38 -3.23 -11.84 13.43
CA PRO A 38 -1.98 -11.94 14.18
C PRO A 38 -0.76 -12.10 13.26
N ASN A 39 0.42 -11.94 13.81
CA ASN A 39 1.65 -12.22 13.09
C ASN A 39 1.65 -13.68 12.62
N GLY A 40 2.10 -13.91 11.38
CA GLY A 40 2.06 -15.24 10.76
C GLY A 40 0.71 -15.64 10.12
N SER A 41 -0.35 -14.79 10.18
CA SER A 41 -1.64 -15.08 9.56
C SER A 41 -1.65 -14.98 8.02
N GLY A 42 -0.52 -14.73 7.37
CA GLY A 42 -0.40 -14.70 5.91
C GLY A 42 -0.73 -13.36 5.24
N LYS A 43 -0.89 -12.27 6.00
CA LYS A 43 -1.15 -10.92 5.45
C LYS A 43 -0.16 -10.52 4.36
N LEU A 44 1.15 -10.62 4.66
CA LEU A 44 2.22 -10.30 3.71
C LEU A 44 2.20 -11.22 2.48
N TYR A 45 1.80 -12.48 2.63
CA TYR A 45 1.63 -13.39 1.51
C TYR A 45 0.57 -12.87 0.53
N LEU A 46 -0.58 -12.41 1.04
CA LEU A 46 -1.64 -11.83 0.21
C LEU A 46 -1.19 -10.53 -0.47
N LEU A 47 -0.48 -9.64 0.25
CA LEU A 47 0.10 -8.43 -0.38
C LEU A 47 1.08 -8.79 -1.51
N ASN A 48 1.91 -9.83 -1.33
CA ASN A 48 2.85 -10.28 -2.36
C ASN A 48 2.14 -10.85 -3.60
N LEU A 49 0.99 -11.52 -3.44
CA LEU A 49 0.15 -11.94 -4.57
C LEU A 49 -0.43 -10.73 -5.30
N MET A 50 -0.98 -9.74 -4.57
CA MET A 50 -1.49 -8.49 -5.13
C MET A 50 -0.41 -7.69 -5.84
N ALA A 51 0.83 -7.74 -5.33
CA ALA A 51 1.98 -7.09 -5.96
C ALA A 51 2.56 -7.90 -7.15
N ALA A 52 2.01 -9.07 -7.48
CA ALA A 52 2.59 -9.98 -8.48
C ALA A 52 4.07 -10.34 -8.20
N LEU A 53 4.45 -10.41 -6.92
CA LEU A 53 5.75 -10.88 -6.45
C LEU A 53 5.76 -12.40 -6.20
N ARG A 54 4.56 -12.96 -5.96
CA ARG A 54 4.32 -14.40 -5.86
C ARG A 54 3.14 -14.79 -6.76
N VAL A 55 3.02 -16.08 -7.05
CA VAL A 55 1.86 -16.68 -7.70
C VAL A 55 1.22 -17.67 -6.73
N PRO A 56 -0.10 -17.84 -6.72
CA PRO A 56 -0.75 -18.80 -5.85
C PRO A 56 -0.43 -20.23 -6.29
N SER A 57 -0.29 -21.15 -5.35
CA SER A 57 -0.14 -22.59 -5.65
C SER A 57 -1.46 -23.24 -6.05
N VAL A 58 -2.56 -22.76 -5.49
CA VAL A 58 -3.94 -23.19 -5.74
C VAL A 58 -4.82 -21.96 -5.72
N GLY A 59 -6.03 -22.05 -6.29
CA GLY A 59 -6.92 -20.90 -6.43
C GLY A 59 -6.49 -19.96 -7.56
N GLU A 60 -7.15 -18.83 -7.65
CA GLU A 60 -6.93 -17.88 -8.74
C GLU A 60 -6.79 -16.46 -8.22
N VAL A 61 -5.84 -15.73 -8.81
CA VAL A 61 -5.67 -14.29 -8.59
C VAL A 61 -5.78 -13.57 -9.92
N PHE A 62 -6.64 -12.58 -9.98
CA PHE A 62 -6.82 -11.71 -11.14
C PHE A 62 -6.40 -10.29 -10.78
N LEU A 63 -5.57 -9.68 -11.62
CA LEU A 63 -5.12 -8.30 -11.53
C LEU A 63 -5.67 -7.54 -12.74
N GLU A 64 -6.59 -6.61 -12.52
CA GLU A 64 -7.37 -5.96 -13.58
C GLU A 64 -7.92 -6.96 -14.63
N GLY A 65 -8.52 -8.05 -14.14
CA GLY A 65 -9.11 -9.10 -14.97
C GLY A 65 -8.12 -10.07 -15.62
N LYS A 66 -6.80 -9.87 -15.47
CA LYS A 66 -5.78 -10.78 -16.01
C LYS A 66 -5.36 -11.80 -14.95
N ARG A 67 -5.46 -13.09 -15.26
CA ARG A 67 -5.04 -14.17 -14.37
C ARG A 67 -3.53 -14.11 -14.12
N LEU A 68 -3.12 -13.97 -12.85
CA LEU A 68 -1.73 -13.77 -12.44
C LEU A 68 -0.80 -14.92 -12.91
N THR A 69 -1.27 -16.17 -12.85
CA THR A 69 -0.49 -17.35 -13.28
C THR A 69 -0.16 -17.35 -14.75
N THR A 70 -0.95 -16.69 -15.60
CA THR A 70 -0.73 -16.59 -17.06
C THR A 70 0.00 -15.32 -17.47
N MET A 71 0.24 -14.38 -16.55
CA MET A 71 0.96 -13.14 -16.83
C MET A 71 2.44 -13.42 -17.08
N ARG A 72 2.95 -12.88 -18.21
CA ARG A 72 4.39 -12.86 -18.52
C ARG A 72 5.12 -11.88 -17.59
N GLU A 73 6.42 -12.08 -17.37
CA GLU A 73 7.22 -11.21 -16.49
C GLU A 73 7.18 -9.72 -16.88
N ARG A 74 7.11 -9.40 -18.18
CA ARG A 74 6.91 -8.02 -18.64
C ARG A 74 5.59 -7.42 -18.11
N GLN A 75 4.52 -8.19 -18.11
CA GLN A 75 3.20 -7.75 -17.61
C GLN A 75 3.21 -7.56 -16.09
N LYS A 76 3.85 -8.50 -15.36
CA LYS A 76 4.02 -8.38 -13.89
C LYS A 76 4.86 -7.15 -13.52
N ARG A 77 5.95 -6.86 -14.27
CA ARG A 77 6.76 -5.64 -14.07
C ARG A 77 5.95 -4.38 -14.32
N ALA A 78 5.17 -4.34 -15.41
CA ALA A 78 4.29 -3.21 -15.71
C ALA A 78 3.19 -3.02 -14.65
N TRP A 79 2.68 -4.12 -14.08
CA TRP A 79 1.76 -4.08 -12.95
C TRP A 79 2.42 -3.46 -11.73
N ARG A 80 3.59 -3.98 -11.31
CA ARG A 80 4.35 -3.47 -10.15
C ARG A 80 4.72 -2.00 -10.27
N ALA A 81 5.12 -1.54 -11.46
CA ALA A 81 5.42 -0.14 -11.72
C ALA A 81 4.22 0.80 -11.52
N GLY A 82 3.00 0.28 -11.60
CA GLY A 82 1.77 1.01 -11.33
C GLY A 82 1.24 0.87 -9.89
N LEU A 83 2.01 0.33 -8.96
CA LEU A 83 1.62 0.21 -7.55
C LEU A 83 2.23 1.33 -6.71
N GLY A 84 1.49 1.76 -5.69
CA GLY A 84 2.01 2.52 -4.56
C GLY A 84 2.36 1.57 -3.42
N LEU A 85 3.58 1.65 -2.91
CA LEU A 85 4.03 0.78 -1.82
C LEU A 85 4.34 1.60 -0.58
N ILE A 86 3.75 1.22 0.55
CA ILE A 86 3.97 1.82 1.87
C ILE A 86 4.48 0.71 2.80
N PRO A 87 5.79 0.64 3.05
CA PRO A 87 6.35 -0.34 3.98
C PRO A 87 6.10 0.03 5.44
N SER A 88 6.26 -0.94 6.34
CA SER A 88 6.15 -0.73 7.78
C SER A 88 7.15 0.31 8.30
N GLU A 89 8.39 0.26 7.85
CA GLU A 89 9.40 1.27 8.17
C GLU A 89 9.54 2.33 7.07
N PRO A 90 9.47 3.63 7.44
CA PRO A 90 9.59 4.71 6.47
C PRO A 90 11.05 4.93 6.06
N VAL A 91 11.53 4.21 5.07
CA VAL A 91 12.87 4.43 4.48
C VAL A 91 12.81 5.60 3.50
N LEU A 92 13.53 6.67 3.81
CA LEU A 92 13.69 7.86 2.97
C LEU A 92 15.15 8.00 2.52
N LEU A 93 15.36 8.76 1.46
CA LEU A 93 16.71 9.04 0.93
C LEU A 93 17.39 10.12 1.77
N ASN A 94 18.47 9.76 2.45
CA ASN A 94 19.29 10.71 3.20
C ASN A 94 19.95 11.73 2.27
N GLY A 95 20.10 12.96 2.75
CA GLY A 95 20.70 14.04 1.97
C GLY A 95 19.76 14.75 1.00
N TYR A 96 18.54 14.23 0.82
CA TYR A 96 17.50 14.85 -0.02
C TYR A 96 16.47 15.58 0.83
N THR A 97 15.92 16.65 0.28
CA THR A 97 14.70 17.25 0.79
C THR A 97 13.48 16.37 0.45
N VAL A 98 12.37 16.59 1.13
CA VAL A 98 11.10 15.89 0.81
C VAL A 98 10.76 16.04 -0.67
N LEU A 99 10.79 17.27 -1.20
CA LEU A 99 10.45 17.52 -2.60
C LEU A 99 11.41 16.81 -3.56
N GLU A 100 12.71 16.92 -3.32
CA GLU A 100 13.72 16.26 -4.16
C GLU A 100 13.54 14.74 -4.19
N GLY A 101 13.28 14.11 -3.03
CA GLY A 101 13.04 12.68 -2.94
C GLY A 101 11.79 12.22 -3.70
N LEU A 102 10.70 13.00 -3.64
CA LEU A 102 9.47 12.73 -4.39
C LEU A 102 9.70 12.91 -5.90
N VAL A 103 10.36 13.98 -6.33
CA VAL A 103 10.69 14.24 -7.74
C VAL A 103 11.57 13.14 -8.30
N LEU A 104 12.64 12.76 -7.58
CA LEU A 104 13.51 11.67 -7.99
C LEU A 104 12.75 10.36 -8.18
N THR A 105 11.85 10.04 -7.25
CA THR A 105 11.02 8.83 -7.35
C THR A 105 10.17 8.86 -8.63
N ALA A 106 9.50 9.97 -8.94
CA ALA A 106 8.69 10.11 -10.14
C ALA A 106 9.53 9.98 -11.43
N GLN A 107 10.74 10.56 -11.45
CA GLN A 107 11.67 10.45 -12.57
C GLN A 107 12.16 9.01 -12.79
N LEU A 108 12.49 8.28 -11.72
CA LEU A 108 12.86 6.86 -11.79
C LEU A 108 11.73 5.97 -12.33
N LEU A 109 10.48 6.41 -12.14
CA LEU A 109 9.30 5.76 -12.71
C LEU A 109 8.97 6.24 -14.13
N GLY A 110 9.87 7.02 -14.76
CA GLY A 110 9.79 7.42 -16.17
C GLY A 110 9.01 8.71 -16.45
N LYS A 111 8.69 9.52 -15.42
CA LYS A 111 8.06 10.83 -15.64
C LYS A 111 9.07 11.86 -16.17
N SER A 112 8.59 12.75 -17.02
CA SER A 112 9.39 13.93 -17.43
C SER A 112 9.72 14.81 -16.21
N ALA A 113 10.76 15.64 -16.29
CA ALA A 113 11.13 16.53 -15.18
C ALA A 113 9.95 17.45 -14.75
N ALA A 114 9.18 17.96 -15.72
CA ALA A 114 8.01 18.81 -15.45
C ALA A 114 6.90 18.04 -14.76
N ASP A 115 6.55 16.85 -15.28
CA ASP A 115 5.52 15.98 -14.69
C ASP A 115 5.94 15.46 -13.31
N ALA A 116 7.21 15.09 -13.14
CA ALA A 116 7.74 14.63 -11.87
C ALA A 116 7.59 15.71 -10.78
N LYS A 117 7.93 16.97 -11.10
CA LYS A 117 7.77 18.07 -10.16
C LYS A 117 6.30 18.35 -9.83
N ARG A 118 5.42 18.36 -10.86
CA ARG A 118 3.98 18.56 -10.66
C ARG A 118 3.41 17.46 -9.77
N ASN A 119 3.64 16.18 -10.12
CA ASN A 119 3.12 15.05 -9.36
C ASN A 119 3.66 15.01 -7.93
N ALA A 120 4.94 15.38 -7.73
CA ALA A 120 5.54 15.47 -6.39
C ALA A 120 4.83 16.51 -5.52
N LEU A 121 4.56 17.71 -6.06
CA LEU A 121 3.86 18.76 -5.34
C LEU A 121 2.41 18.38 -5.03
N GLU A 122 1.68 17.83 -6.00
CA GLU A 122 0.30 17.35 -5.81
C GLU A 122 0.24 16.25 -4.73
N SER A 123 1.15 15.26 -4.80
CA SER A 123 1.21 14.18 -3.82
C SER A 123 1.57 14.69 -2.42
N ALA A 124 2.49 15.65 -2.33
CA ALA A 124 2.87 16.25 -1.06
C ALA A 124 1.70 17.02 -0.44
N SER A 125 0.98 17.81 -1.22
CA SER A 125 -0.17 18.58 -0.76
C SER A 125 -1.30 17.67 -0.26
N LEU A 126 -1.60 16.57 -0.97
CA LEU A 126 -2.57 15.56 -0.53
C LEU A 126 -2.24 14.96 0.85
N CYS A 127 -0.94 14.93 1.19
CA CYS A 127 -0.44 14.40 2.46
C CYS A 127 -0.13 15.48 3.50
N GLY A 128 -0.50 16.75 3.25
CA GLY A 128 -0.23 17.88 4.17
C GLY A 128 1.25 18.14 4.40
N LEU A 129 2.07 17.97 3.36
CA LEU A 129 3.54 18.10 3.44
C LEU A 129 4.05 19.46 2.94
N ASP A 130 3.17 20.40 2.57
CA ASP A 130 3.57 21.72 2.07
C ASP A 130 4.58 22.43 2.98
N PRO A 131 4.45 22.41 4.34
CA PRO A 131 5.44 23.03 5.24
C PRO A 131 6.80 22.32 5.28
N TYR A 132 6.87 21.08 4.79
CA TYR A 132 8.04 20.21 4.92
C TYR A 132 8.79 20.01 3.59
N LEU A 133 8.34 20.61 2.49
CA LEU A 133 8.91 20.38 1.14
C LEU A 133 10.43 20.56 1.07
N ASN A 134 10.95 21.56 1.78
CA ASN A 134 12.37 21.90 1.82
C ASN A 134 13.11 21.27 3.02
N ALA A 135 12.41 20.54 3.89
CA ALA A 135 13.03 19.87 5.02
C ALA A 135 13.80 18.63 4.56
N ARG A 136 14.94 18.35 5.18
CA ARG A 136 15.71 17.14 4.91
C ARG A 136 15.05 15.94 5.55
N ALA A 137 15.09 14.79 4.85
CA ALA A 137 14.46 13.55 5.29
C ALA A 137 14.87 13.11 6.70
N GLU A 138 16.12 13.34 7.08
CA GLU A 138 16.69 12.97 8.38
C GLU A 138 16.08 13.76 9.54
N SER A 139 15.69 15.02 9.31
CA SER A 139 15.19 15.93 10.34
C SER A 139 13.70 15.73 10.68
N LEU A 140 13.00 14.88 9.93
CA LEU A 140 11.57 14.68 10.07
C LEU A 140 11.23 13.74 11.24
N SER A 141 10.11 14.00 11.94
CA SER A 141 9.52 13.07 12.89
C SER A 141 9.04 11.79 12.18
N VAL A 142 8.83 10.71 12.94
CA VAL A 142 8.34 9.43 12.39
C VAL A 142 7.00 9.60 11.67
N GLY A 143 6.05 10.33 12.26
CA GLY A 143 4.75 10.60 11.65
C GLY A 143 4.87 11.36 10.32
N VAL A 144 5.72 12.40 10.26
CA VAL A 144 5.98 13.12 9.00
C VAL A 144 6.66 12.22 7.97
N LYS A 145 7.64 11.38 8.36
CA LYS A 145 8.26 10.39 7.47
C LYS A 145 7.23 9.42 6.87
N LYS A 146 6.26 8.96 7.66
CA LYS A 146 5.16 8.10 7.17
C LYS A 146 4.31 8.84 6.13
N ARG A 147 3.98 10.12 6.35
CA ARG A 147 3.27 10.95 5.35
C ARG A 147 4.07 11.11 4.06
N VAL A 148 5.39 11.29 4.15
CA VAL A 148 6.28 11.34 2.96
C VAL A 148 6.24 10.02 2.19
N VAL A 149 6.21 8.87 2.88
CA VAL A 149 6.09 7.56 2.22
C VAL A 149 4.73 7.40 1.52
N ILE A 150 3.63 7.90 2.11
CA ILE A 150 2.33 7.95 1.41
C ILE A 150 2.47 8.82 0.16
N ALA A 151 2.96 10.05 0.27
CA ALA A 151 3.15 10.94 -0.87
C ALA A 151 4.02 10.30 -1.97
N ARG A 152 5.10 9.62 -1.58
CA ARG A 152 5.95 8.87 -2.49
C ARG A 152 5.19 7.78 -3.24
N SER A 153 4.28 7.10 -2.59
CA SER A 153 3.45 6.08 -3.23
C SER A 153 2.49 6.65 -4.29
N LEU A 154 2.17 7.94 -4.20
CA LEU A 154 1.21 8.63 -5.08
C LEU A 154 1.84 9.26 -6.33
N VAL A 155 3.15 9.54 -6.34
CA VAL A 155 3.81 10.32 -7.42
C VAL A 155 3.61 9.75 -8.83
N ASN A 156 3.31 8.46 -8.93
CA ASN A 156 3.03 7.80 -10.21
C ASN A 156 1.52 7.53 -10.43
N GLN A 157 0.64 8.12 -9.63
CA GLN A 157 -0.82 7.90 -9.71
C GLN A 157 -1.14 6.39 -9.71
N PRO A 158 -0.90 5.70 -8.59
CA PRO A 158 -0.95 4.24 -8.55
C PRO A 158 -2.38 3.72 -8.76
N ARG A 159 -2.48 2.57 -9.40
CA ARG A 159 -3.74 1.83 -9.57
C ARG A 159 -4.18 1.06 -8.33
N LEU A 160 -3.28 0.86 -7.39
CA LEU A 160 -3.50 0.20 -6.10
C LEU A 160 -2.37 0.59 -5.15
N ILE A 161 -2.73 0.93 -3.92
CA ILE A 161 -1.77 1.18 -2.84
C ILE A 161 -1.76 -0.03 -1.91
N LEU A 162 -0.57 -0.59 -1.68
CA LEU A 162 -0.34 -1.69 -0.74
C LEU A 162 0.49 -1.18 0.43
N ALA A 163 -0.06 -1.29 1.64
CA ALA A 163 0.55 -0.81 2.87
C ALA A 163 0.76 -1.98 3.84
N ASP A 164 2.03 -2.33 4.10
CA ASP A 164 2.36 -3.39 5.03
C ASP A 164 2.60 -2.83 6.42
N SER A 165 1.70 -3.14 7.37
CA SER A 165 1.77 -2.73 8.78
C SER A 165 2.17 -1.26 8.99
N PRO A 166 1.57 -0.30 8.26
CA PRO A 166 2.07 1.07 8.19
C PRO A 166 1.91 1.85 9.50
N LEU A 167 1.07 1.38 10.40
CA LEU A 167 0.78 2.03 11.70
C LEU A 167 1.77 1.64 12.80
N GLU A 168 2.62 0.64 12.55
CA GLU A 168 3.63 0.23 13.53
C GLU A 168 4.58 1.38 13.85
N GLY A 169 4.83 1.57 15.18
CA GLY A 169 5.73 2.62 15.69
C GLY A 169 5.16 4.03 15.66
N LEU A 170 3.87 4.20 15.36
CA LEU A 170 3.15 5.47 15.47
C LEU A 170 2.39 5.55 16.81
N ASP A 171 2.38 6.74 17.40
CA ASP A 171 1.44 7.07 18.47
C ASP A 171 0.01 7.21 17.93
N ASP A 172 -0.97 7.30 18.83
CA ASP A 172 -2.39 7.30 18.47
C ASP A 172 -2.74 8.47 17.54
N GLN A 173 -2.19 9.67 17.79
CA GLN A 173 -2.44 10.83 16.94
C GLN A 173 -1.89 10.64 15.53
N ALA A 174 -0.66 10.12 15.39
CA ALA A 174 -0.06 9.87 14.10
C ALA A 174 -0.77 8.73 13.35
N GLN A 175 -1.32 7.73 14.06
CA GLN A 175 -2.18 6.69 13.46
C GLN A 175 -3.47 7.29 12.90
N GLU A 176 -4.15 8.14 13.65
CA GLU A 176 -5.36 8.84 13.20
C GLU A 176 -5.08 9.70 11.97
N GLU A 177 -4.00 10.49 11.97
CA GLU A 177 -3.59 11.31 10.83
C GLU A 177 -3.31 10.44 9.58
N PHE A 178 -2.61 9.32 9.75
CA PHE A 178 -2.33 8.37 8.67
C PHE A 178 -3.62 7.81 8.06
N LEU A 179 -4.52 7.33 8.90
CA LEU A 179 -5.79 6.74 8.48
C LEU A 179 -6.72 7.78 7.86
N TYR A 180 -6.72 9.01 8.37
CA TYR A 180 -7.45 10.13 7.76
C TYR A 180 -6.97 10.40 6.33
N ILE A 181 -5.65 10.44 6.09
CA ILE A 181 -5.09 10.61 4.74
C ILE A 181 -5.53 9.44 3.85
N CYS A 182 -5.40 8.19 4.30
CA CYS A 182 -5.82 7.02 3.53
C CYS A 182 -7.32 7.06 3.19
N THR A 183 -8.17 7.48 4.14
CA THR A 183 -9.61 7.66 3.90
C THR A 183 -9.87 8.70 2.82
N LYS A 184 -9.20 9.84 2.87
CA LYS A 184 -9.32 10.87 1.83
C LYS A 184 -8.87 10.36 0.46
N LEU A 185 -7.79 9.61 0.41
CA LEU A 185 -7.29 9.01 -0.84
C LEU A 185 -8.30 8.01 -1.42
N SER A 186 -8.92 7.17 -0.60
CA SER A 186 -9.96 6.24 -1.07
C SER A 186 -11.17 6.98 -1.63
N GLN A 187 -11.61 8.07 -0.97
CA GLN A 187 -12.72 8.92 -1.44
C GLN A 187 -12.46 9.57 -2.80
N VAL A 188 -11.21 9.87 -3.13
CA VAL A 188 -10.82 10.38 -4.46
C VAL A 188 -10.45 9.28 -5.46
N GLY A 189 -10.73 8.01 -5.12
CA GLY A 189 -10.67 6.87 -6.04
C GLY A 189 -9.43 6.00 -5.96
N TYR A 190 -8.49 6.23 -5.03
CA TYR A 190 -7.35 5.33 -4.85
C TYR A 190 -7.77 4.08 -4.05
N PRO A 191 -7.71 2.86 -4.62
CA PRO A 191 -7.90 1.64 -3.85
C PRO A 191 -6.68 1.41 -2.96
N ILE A 192 -6.93 1.07 -1.69
CA ILE A 192 -5.89 0.86 -0.67
C ILE A 192 -6.12 -0.48 0.02
N VAL A 193 -5.08 -1.29 0.11
CA VAL A 193 -5.04 -2.48 0.96
C VAL A 193 -3.95 -2.29 2.00
N MET A 194 -4.36 -2.31 3.26
CA MET A 194 -3.48 -2.15 4.41
C MET A 194 -3.49 -3.41 5.26
N THR A 195 -2.38 -3.74 5.89
CA THR A 195 -2.33 -4.83 6.89
C THR A 195 -2.18 -4.28 8.30
N SER A 196 -2.73 -4.99 9.29
CA SER A 196 -2.49 -4.75 10.73
C SER A 196 -2.43 -6.06 11.49
N SER A 197 -1.57 -6.11 12.51
CA SER A 197 -1.48 -7.25 13.44
C SER A 197 -2.37 -7.10 14.68
N TYR A 198 -2.98 -5.94 14.87
CA TYR A 198 -3.89 -5.61 15.99
C TYR A 198 -5.17 -4.94 15.48
N MET A 199 -6.19 -4.93 16.33
CA MET A 199 -7.43 -4.21 16.06
C MET A 199 -7.18 -2.71 16.10
N LEU A 200 -7.73 -1.98 15.13
CA LEU A 200 -7.69 -0.53 15.17
C LEU A 200 -8.52 -0.03 16.36
N PRO A 201 -8.04 0.97 17.13
CA PRO A 201 -8.74 1.47 18.31
C PRO A 201 -9.97 2.32 17.97
N PHE A 202 -10.26 2.55 16.71
CA PHE A 202 -11.37 3.39 16.22
C PHE A 202 -12.00 2.82 14.96
N GLU A 203 -13.30 3.08 14.80
CA GLU A 203 -14.04 2.72 13.60
C GLU A 203 -13.81 3.76 12.50
N ILE A 204 -13.55 3.28 11.28
CA ILE A 204 -13.41 4.10 10.08
C ILE A 204 -14.53 3.69 9.11
N ALA A 205 -15.50 4.55 8.91
CA ALA A 205 -16.71 4.25 8.12
C ALA A 205 -16.42 3.79 6.68
N ALA A 206 -15.29 4.19 6.09
CA ALA A 206 -14.90 3.81 4.73
C ALA A 206 -14.03 2.55 4.66
N LEU A 207 -13.66 1.95 5.82
CA LEU A 207 -12.75 0.83 5.91
C LEU A 207 -13.51 -0.50 5.95
N ARG A 208 -13.23 -1.36 4.97
CA ARG A 208 -13.69 -2.75 5.01
C ARG A 208 -12.63 -3.64 5.66
N CYS A 209 -12.95 -4.23 6.80
CA CYS A 209 -12.07 -5.16 7.50
C CYS A 209 -12.25 -6.59 6.97
N VAL A 210 -11.13 -7.27 6.73
CA VAL A 210 -11.06 -8.70 6.38
C VAL A 210 -10.19 -9.37 7.43
N GLU A 211 -10.81 -10.17 8.28
CA GLU A 211 -10.11 -10.89 9.33
C GLU A 211 -9.47 -12.16 8.78
N LEU A 212 -8.18 -12.31 9.03
CA LEU A 212 -7.44 -13.52 8.71
C LEU A 212 -7.24 -14.33 10.00
N ALA A 213 -7.73 -15.57 9.99
CA ALA A 213 -7.61 -16.45 11.14
C ALA A 213 -6.13 -16.67 11.50
N GLY A 214 -5.81 -16.46 12.78
CA GLY A 214 -4.54 -16.92 13.36
C GLY A 214 -4.56 -18.42 13.58
N GLU A 215 -3.43 -18.97 14.05
CA GLU A 215 -3.38 -20.35 14.51
C GLU A 215 -4.45 -20.57 15.60
N LYS A 216 -5.38 -21.52 15.37
CA LYS A 216 -6.09 -22.11 16.49
C LYS A 216 -5.04 -22.87 17.31
N LYS A 217 -4.67 -22.32 18.47
CA LYS A 217 -3.90 -23.04 19.46
C LYS A 217 -4.68 -24.24 19.96
#